data_caccba10c9b904aec4d98c6cf839844e
#
_entry.id   caccba10c9b904aec4d98c6cf839844e
#
_cell.length_a   1.000
_cell.length_b   1.000
_cell.length_c   1.000
_cell.angle_alpha   90.00
_cell.angle_beta   90.00
_cell.angle_gamma   90.00
#
_symmetry.space_group_name_H-M   'P 1'
#
loop_
_entity.id
_entity.type
_entity.pdbx_description
1 polymer ?
#
loop_
_entity_poly.entity_id
_entity_poly.type
_entity_poly.pdbx_seq_one_letter_code
_entity_poly.pdbx_strand_id
1 'polypeptide(L)'
;MIFDEFFDVVVIGAGHAGCEAASSAARMGAETALVTINLDLIGQMSCNPAIGGIAKGHLVREIDALGGIMGRVADRTGIQFRLLNRSRGPAVQSPRAQTDRALYRTAMREMLEETPNLSLRQGIVVDLIVENGSICGVELQDMRRIGARAVVIATGTFLNGLIHTGQRRYTSGRAGEPASIELAESLKRMNFPVGRLKTGTPPRLDGRTIDWDAFEPQPADENPVPFSFATESIEQPQITCFIGYTNNLIHETIRRNIHESPLYSGAIKGIGPRYCPSIEDKVVKFPDKERHQLFLEPEGHNTHEVYLNGFSTSLPFGLQQDIVHLVTGLEDARILRPGYAIEYDFIDPRELTPYLETTRIRGLFNAGQINGTTGYE
;
A
#
# COMPACT_ATOMS: atom_id res chain seq x y z
N MET A 1 -11.51 -20.31 -28.60
CA MET A 1 -12.15 -19.59 -27.49
C MET A 1 -12.53 -18.20 -28.01
N ILE A 2 -13.67 -17.65 -27.61
CA ILE A 2 -14.12 -16.30 -28.04
C ILE A 2 -13.80 -15.35 -26.91
N PHE A 3 -13.11 -14.26 -27.22
CA PHE A 3 -12.85 -13.14 -26.32
C PHE A 3 -13.68 -11.93 -26.73
N ASP A 4 -14.14 -11.14 -25.76
CA ASP A 4 -14.89 -9.90 -26.01
C ASP A 4 -13.96 -8.77 -26.46
N GLU A 5 -12.75 -8.74 -25.88
CA GLU A 5 -11.67 -7.81 -26.22
C GLU A 5 -10.33 -8.56 -26.24
N PHE A 6 -9.32 -8.02 -26.93
CA PHE A 6 -7.98 -8.60 -26.94
C PHE A 6 -6.90 -7.52 -26.85
N PHE A 7 -5.89 -7.75 -26.00
CA PHE A 7 -4.76 -6.85 -25.77
C PHE A 7 -3.44 -7.62 -25.87
N ASP A 8 -2.33 -6.90 -26.03
CA ASP A 8 -1.01 -7.52 -25.89
C ASP A 8 -0.73 -7.84 -24.43
N VAL A 9 -1.09 -6.91 -23.52
CA VAL A 9 -0.88 -7.04 -22.08
C VAL A 9 -2.16 -6.72 -21.31
N VAL A 10 -2.51 -7.56 -20.35
CA VAL A 10 -3.54 -7.27 -19.33
C VAL A 10 -2.87 -7.18 -17.96
N VAL A 11 -3.10 -6.09 -17.26
CA VAL A 11 -2.61 -5.88 -15.89
C VAL A 11 -3.80 -5.94 -14.92
N ILE A 12 -3.71 -6.79 -13.89
CA ILE A 12 -4.75 -7.01 -12.89
C ILE A 12 -4.40 -6.26 -11.61
N GLY A 13 -5.18 -5.22 -11.29
CA GLY A 13 -5.01 -4.40 -10.10
C GLY A 13 -4.29 -3.08 -10.37
N ALA A 14 -4.93 -1.98 -9.99
CA ALA A 14 -4.46 -0.61 -10.19
C ALA A 14 -3.88 0.03 -8.90
N GLY A 15 -3.15 -0.75 -8.11
CA GLY A 15 -2.23 -0.25 -7.09
C GLY A 15 -0.94 0.28 -7.74
N HIS A 16 0.05 0.71 -6.95
CA HIS A 16 1.29 1.29 -7.49
C HIS A 16 1.98 0.38 -8.50
N ALA A 17 2.16 -0.90 -8.18
CA ALA A 17 2.81 -1.86 -9.08
C ALA A 17 2.04 -2.06 -10.38
N GLY A 18 0.70 -2.11 -10.33
CA GLY A 18 -0.11 -2.25 -11.53
C GLY A 18 -0.12 -1.00 -12.39
N CYS A 19 -0.18 0.19 -11.79
CA CYS A 19 -0.09 1.45 -12.52
C CYS A 19 1.25 1.56 -13.29
N GLU A 20 2.36 1.23 -12.62
CA GLU A 20 3.68 1.24 -13.25
C GLU A 20 3.80 0.17 -14.34
N ALA A 21 3.34 -1.06 -14.11
CA ALA A 21 3.37 -2.12 -15.10
C ALA A 21 2.57 -1.75 -16.35
N ALA A 22 1.35 -1.23 -16.17
CA ALA A 22 0.48 -0.83 -17.27
C ALA A 22 1.04 0.35 -18.07
N SER A 23 1.48 1.39 -17.36
CA SER A 23 2.11 2.55 -18.01
C SER A 23 3.38 2.15 -18.77
N SER A 24 4.21 1.28 -18.19
CA SER A 24 5.45 0.83 -18.83
C SER A 24 5.17 0.03 -20.10
N ALA A 25 4.27 -0.97 -20.03
CA ALA A 25 3.91 -1.78 -21.19
C ALA A 25 3.35 -0.92 -22.35
N ALA A 26 2.41 -0.02 -22.02
CA ALA A 26 1.78 0.86 -23.00
C ALA A 26 2.78 1.83 -23.66
N ARG A 27 3.69 2.44 -22.88
CA ARG A 27 4.75 3.32 -23.40
C ARG A 27 5.76 2.58 -24.30
N MET A 28 5.92 1.29 -24.10
CA MET A 28 6.75 0.44 -24.97
C MET A 28 6.00 0.03 -26.26
N GLY A 29 4.76 0.48 -26.47
CA GLY A 29 3.97 0.26 -27.66
C GLY A 29 3.03 -0.95 -27.62
N ALA A 30 2.91 -1.62 -26.47
CA ALA A 30 1.95 -2.73 -26.31
C ALA A 30 0.53 -2.17 -26.08
N GLU A 31 -0.45 -2.69 -26.79
CA GLU A 31 -1.87 -2.47 -26.49
C GLU A 31 -2.19 -3.09 -25.14
N THR A 32 -2.43 -2.25 -24.12
CA THR A 32 -2.49 -2.66 -22.73
C THR A 32 -3.85 -2.36 -22.09
N ALA A 33 -4.41 -3.31 -21.36
CA ALA A 33 -5.56 -3.07 -20.48
C ALA A 33 -5.14 -3.13 -19.02
N LEU A 34 -5.51 -2.11 -18.25
CA LEU A 34 -5.42 -2.11 -16.79
C LEU A 34 -6.81 -2.40 -16.22
N VAL A 35 -6.97 -3.58 -15.63
CA VAL A 35 -8.23 -4.03 -15.05
C VAL A 35 -8.21 -3.84 -13.54
N THR A 36 -9.20 -3.13 -13.01
CA THR A 36 -9.31 -2.85 -11.57
C THR A 36 -10.75 -2.97 -11.09
N ILE A 37 -10.91 -3.28 -9.80
CA ILE A 37 -12.21 -3.42 -9.15
C ILE A 37 -12.98 -2.08 -9.17
N ASN A 38 -12.27 -0.97 -9.00
CA ASN A 38 -12.86 0.36 -8.96
C ASN A 38 -11.93 1.39 -9.58
N LEU A 39 -12.37 2.06 -10.64
CA LEU A 39 -11.60 3.10 -11.34
C LEU A 39 -11.33 4.35 -10.47
N ASP A 40 -12.22 4.65 -9.52
CA ASP A 40 -12.06 5.82 -8.63
C ASP A 40 -10.99 5.61 -7.55
N LEU A 41 -10.47 4.38 -7.45
CA LEU A 41 -9.46 3.99 -6.47
C LEU A 41 -8.11 3.61 -7.10
N ILE A 42 -7.89 3.97 -8.37
CA ILE A 42 -6.59 3.85 -9.02
C ILE A 42 -5.54 4.63 -8.22
N GLY A 43 -4.37 4.04 -8.00
CA GLY A 43 -3.29 4.65 -7.25
C GLY A 43 -3.58 4.87 -5.75
N GLN A 44 -4.65 4.26 -5.21
CA GLN A 44 -4.99 4.44 -3.80
C GLN A 44 -3.87 3.99 -2.87
N MET A 45 -3.40 4.92 -2.05
CA MET A 45 -2.39 4.66 -1.03
C MET A 45 -2.99 3.84 0.12
N SER A 46 -2.71 2.54 0.13
CA SER A 46 -3.37 1.59 1.04
C SER A 46 -2.88 1.69 2.48
N CYS A 47 -1.68 2.20 2.71
CA CYS A 47 -1.07 2.31 4.02
C CYS A 47 -0.90 3.79 4.43
N ASN A 48 0.33 4.28 4.54
CA ASN A 48 0.60 5.68 4.85
C ASN A 48 0.39 6.58 3.61
N PRO A 49 0.08 7.87 3.81
CA PRO A 49 -0.08 8.82 2.72
C PRO A 49 1.28 9.39 2.27
N ALA A 50 2.27 8.53 2.05
CA ALA A 50 3.62 8.95 1.72
C ALA A 50 4.27 8.04 0.67
N ILE A 51 5.10 8.63 -0.17
CA ILE A 51 5.95 7.94 -1.14
C ILE A 51 7.41 8.04 -0.68
N GLY A 52 8.18 6.98 -0.90
CA GLY A 52 9.59 6.92 -0.56
C GLY A 52 9.86 6.68 0.92
N GLY A 53 10.92 7.28 1.42
CA GLY A 53 11.48 6.98 2.74
C GLY A 53 12.68 6.05 2.66
N ILE A 54 13.24 5.69 3.82
CA ILE A 54 14.46 4.87 3.91
C ILE A 54 14.25 3.54 3.19
N ALA A 55 15.17 3.20 2.29
CA ALA A 55 15.18 2.02 1.42
C ALA A 55 14.06 1.98 0.34
N LYS A 56 13.17 2.95 0.29
CA LYS A 56 12.08 3.03 -0.68
C LYS A 56 12.29 4.18 -1.68
N GLY A 57 12.73 5.35 -1.21
CA GLY A 57 12.96 6.50 -2.06
C GLY A 57 13.97 6.26 -3.18
N HIS A 58 14.94 5.37 -2.97
CA HIS A 58 15.87 4.93 -4.00
C HIS A 58 15.16 4.18 -5.12
N LEU A 59 14.27 3.23 -4.77
CA LEU A 59 13.47 2.47 -5.73
C LEU A 59 12.57 3.38 -6.57
N VAL A 60 11.93 4.38 -5.94
CA VAL A 60 11.09 5.35 -6.67
C VAL A 60 11.93 6.10 -7.72
N ARG A 61 13.16 6.50 -7.37
CA ARG A 61 14.07 7.15 -8.31
C ARG A 61 14.57 6.23 -9.42
N GLU A 62 14.83 4.97 -9.12
CA GLU A 62 15.19 3.97 -10.13
C GLU A 62 14.04 3.72 -11.10
N ILE A 63 12.80 3.63 -10.60
CA ILE A 63 11.60 3.52 -11.42
C ILE A 63 11.42 4.77 -12.29
N ASP A 64 11.60 5.96 -11.73
CA ASP A 64 11.52 7.23 -12.48
C ASP A 64 12.58 7.31 -13.59
N ALA A 65 13.81 6.88 -13.33
CA ALA A 65 14.88 6.84 -14.32
C ALA A 65 14.55 5.92 -15.52
N LEU A 66 13.68 4.93 -15.33
CA LEU A 66 13.12 4.07 -16.39
C LEU A 66 11.84 4.66 -17.02
N GLY A 67 11.47 5.88 -16.64
CA GLY A 67 10.29 6.59 -17.14
C GLY A 67 9.01 6.25 -16.38
N GLY A 68 9.09 5.73 -15.15
CA GLY A 68 7.94 5.47 -14.28
C GLY A 68 7.18 6.74 -13.90
N ILE A 69 5.98 6.56 -13.40
CA ILE A 69 5.04 7.67 -13.16
C ILE A 69 4.89 8.02 -11.67
N MET A 70 5.20 7.11 -10.77
CA MET A 70 5.02 7.29 -9.32
C MET A 70 5.75 8.53 -8.79
N GLY A 71 7.01 8.73 -9.17
CA GLY A 71 7.81 9.89 -8.76
C GLY A 71 7.18 11.21 -9.23
N ARG A 72 6.74 11.26 -10.47
CA ARG A 72 6.08 12.44 -11.08
C ARG A 72 4.75 12.77 -10.39
N VAL A 73 3.94 11.73 -10.09
CA VAL A 73 2.68 11.91 -9.35
C VAL A 73 2.95 12.36 -7.92
N ALA A 74 3.97 11.80 -7.25
CA ALA A 74 4.37 12.23 -5.91
C ALA A 74 4.82 13.70 -5.90
N ASP A 75 5.60 14.14 -6.88
CA ASP A 75 6.03 15.53 -7.01
C ASP A 75 4.86 16.48 -7.24
N ARG A 76 3.86 16.07 -8.03
CA ARG A 76 2.67 16.88 -8.33
C ARG A 76 1.71 17.02 -7.14
N THR A 77 1.73 16.06 -6.20
CA THR A 77 0.71 15.95 -5.14
C THR A 77 1.28 15.91 -3.73
N GLY A 78 2.61 16.04 -3.63
CA GLY A 78 3.30 16.04 -2.34
C GLY A 78 3.01 17.31 -1.55
N ILE A 79 2.74 17.14 -0.27
CA ILE A 79 2.40 18.22 0.66
C ILE A 79 3.46 18.40 1.75
N GLN A 80 4.41 17.47 1.89
CA GLN A 80 5.60 17.63 2.72
C GLN A 80 6.74 16.81 2.15
N PHE A 81 7.81 17.45 1.71
CA PHE A 81 9.01 16.80 1.21
C PHE A 81 10.12 16.84 2.25
N ARG A 82 10.80 15.71 2.40
CA ARG A 82 11.97 15.60 3.26
C ARG A 82 13.03 14.66 2.67
N LEU A 83 14.28 15.08 2.72
CA LEU A 83 15.41 14.19 2.47
C LEU A 83 15.86 13.58 3.78
N LEU A 84 15.58 12.30 3.98
CA LEU A 84 15.93 11.57 5.19
C LEU A 84 17.44 11.25 5.22
N ASN A 85 18.00 11.10 6.43
CA ASN A 85 19.41 10.77 6.64
C ASN A 85 20.41 11.80 6.06
N ARG A 86 20.08 13.09 6.04
CA ARG A 86 20.98 14.16 5.54
C ARG A 86 22.36 14.18 6.22
N SER A 87 22.43 13.79 7.48
CA SER A 87 23.68 13.70 8.25
C SER A 87 24.53 12.46 7.91
N ARG A 88 24.04 11.59 7.03
CA ARG A 88 24.70 10.37 6.59
C ARG A 88 25.28 10.53 5.18
N GLY A 89 26.04 9.53 4.73
CA GLY A 89 26.56 9.53 3.36
C GLY A 89 25.44 9.42 2.30
N PRO A 90 25.69 9.91 1.06
CA PRO A 90 24.68 9.98 0.00
C PRO A 90 23.95 8.66 -0.29
N ALA A 91 24.64 7.53 -0.14
CA ALA A 91 24.07 6.21 -0.42
C ALA A 91 22.85 5.83 0.46
N VAL A 92 22.68 6.48 1.60
CA VAL A 92 21.56 6.25 2.52
C VAL A 92 20.64 7.45 2.66
N GLN A 93 20.92 8.55 1.96
CA GLN A 93 19.99 9.67 1.85
C GLN A 93 18.82 9.27 0.99
N SER A 94 17.60 9.42 1.49
CA SER A 94 16.41 8.94 0.82
C SER A 94 15.30 9.99 0.82
N PRO A 95 14.78 10.38 -0.35
CA PRO A 95 13.66 11.28 -0.42
C PRO A 95 12.38 10.62 0.11
N ARG A 96 11.55 11.42 0.76
CA ARG A 96 10.21 11.06 1.22
C ARG A 96 9.27 12.24 0.98
N ALA A 97 8.13 11.98 0.39
CA ALA A 97 7.05 12.94 0.27
C ALA A 97 5.79 12.41 0.96
N GLN A 98 5.28 13.19 1.91
CA GLN A 98 3.88 13.10 2.32
C GLN A 98 3.02 13.63 1.19
N THR A 99 1.98 12.92 0.78
CA THR A 99 1.13 13.31 -0.35
C THR A 99 -0.29 13.58 0.10
N ASP A 100 -0.99 14.47 -0.60
CA ASP A 100 -2.44 14.55 -0.53
C ASP A 100 -3.03 13.29 -1.18
N ARG A 101 -3.62 12.44 -0.38
CA ARG A 101 -4.11 11.13 -0.82
C ARG A 101 -5.21 11.22 -1.89
N ALA A 102 -6.05 12.23 -1.83
CA ALA A 102 -7.12 12.45 -2.79
C ALA A 102 -6.55 12.94 -4.13
N LEU A 103 -5.65 13.93 -4.08
CA LEU A 103 -4.99 14.46 -5.26
C LEU A 103 -4.09 13.40 -5.93
N TYR A 104 -3.41 12.56 -5.14
CA TYR A 104 -2.56 11.50 -5.68
C TYR A 104 -3.34 10.51 -6.56
N ARG A 105 -4.52 10.07 -6.12
CA ARG A 105 -5.40 9.21 -6.93
C ARG A 105 -5.82 9.88 -8.23
N THR A 106 -6.27 11.13 -8.13
CA THR A 106 -6.71 11.91 -9.29
C THR A 106 -5.57 12.06 -10.30
N ALA A 107 -4.41 12.50 -9.85
CA ALA A 107 -3.24 12.69 -10.70
C ALA A 107 -2.72 11.37 -11.32
N MET A 108 -2.77 10.27 -10.55
CA MET A 108 -2.39 8.95 -11.06
C MET A 108 -3.35 8.50 -12.18
N ARG A 109 -4.65 8.66 -11.97
CA ARG A 109 -5.66 8.30 -12.96
C ARG A 109 -5.52 9.15 -14.23
N GLU A 110 -5.39 10.47 -14.12
CA GLU A 110 -5.15 11.38 -15.24
C GLU A 110 -3.95 10.93 -16.07
N MET A 111 -2.83 10.65 -15.41
CA MET A 111 -1.60 10.22 -16.07
C MET A 111 -1.77 8.91 -16.85
N LEU A 112 -2.54 7.97 -16.31
CA LEU A 112 -2.82 6.70 -17.00
C LEU A 112 -3.79 6.90 -18.18
N GLU A 113 -4.82 7.74 -18.01
CA GLU A 113 -5.78 8.05 -19.09
C GLU A 113 -5.11 8.79 -20.27
N GLU A 114 -4.07 9.58 -20.00
CA GLU A 114 -3.26 10.26 -21.03
C GLU A 114 -2.19 9.35 -21.66
N THR A 115 -1.93 8.17 -21.11
CA THR A 115 -0.91 7.26 -21.65
C THR A 115 -1.40 6.59 -22.94
N PRO A 116 -0.74 6.80 -24.09
CA PRO A 116 -1.10 6.12 -25.34
C PRO A 116 -1.06 4.60 -25.19
N ASN A 117 -1.89 3.90 -25.94
CA ASN A 117 -2.03 2.42 -25.96
C ASN A 117 -2.47 1.82 -24.61
N LEU A 118 -2.95 2.64 -23.65
CA LEU A 118 -3.47 2.17 -22.36
C LEU A 118 -4.99 2.33 -22.29
N SER A 119 -5.68 1.26 -21.95
CA SER A 119 -7.12 1.24 -21.74
C SER A 119 -7.43 0.85 -20.30
N LEU A 120 -8.26 1.62 -19.60
CA LEU A 120 -8.71 1.31 -18.26
C LEU A 120 -10.02 0.50 -18.32
N ARG A 121 -10.13 -0.56 -17.53
CA ARG A 121 -11.33 -1.41 -17.45
C ARG A 121 -11.72 -1.65 -15.99
N GLN A 122 -12.98 -1.42 -15.67
CA GLN A 122 -13.52 -1.83 -14.37
C GLN A 122 -14.04 -3.26 -14.46
N GLY A 123 -13.60 -4.08 -13.51
CA GLY A 123 -14.05 -5.45 -13.36
C GLY A 123 -13.26 -6.20 -12.29
N ILE A 124 -13.87 -7.26 -11.79
CA ILE A 124 -13.22 -8.20 -10.86
C ILE A 124 -12.76 -9.39 -11.69
N VAL A 125 -11.46 -9.62 -11.76
CA VAL A 125 -10.91 -10.82 -12.39
C VAL A 125 -11.11 -12.01 -11.45
N VAL A 126 -11.76 -13.03 -11.95
CA VAL A 126 -12.11 -14.26 -11.20
C VAL A 126 -11.30 -15.47 -11.63
N ASP A 127 -10.84 -15.52 -12.88
CA ASP A 127 -10.07 -16.67 -13.38
C ASP A 127 -9.03 -16.24 -14.43
N LEU A 128 -8.00 -17.08 -14.58
CA LEU A 128 -6.98 -16.99 -15.60
C LEU A 128 -7.28 -18.03 -16.69
N ILE A 129 -7.24 -17.61 -17.94
CA ILE A 129 -7.47 -18.48 -19.10
C ILE A 129 -6.11 -18.97 -19.60
N VAL A 130 -5.86 -20.27 -19.46
CA VAL A 130 -4.59 -20.89 -19.82
C VAL A 130 -4.83 -22.02 -20.81
N GLU A 131 -4.06 -22.04 -21.92
CA GLU A 131 -4.06 -23.11 -22.90
C GLU A 131 -2.62 -23.57 -23.18
N ASN A 132 -2.39 -24.86 -23.15
CA ASN A 132 -1.09 -25.47 -23.45
C ASN A 132 0.07 -24.85 -22.64
N GLY A 133 -0.16 -24.53 -21.35
CA GLY A 133 0.84 -23.93 -20.45
C GLY A 133 1.16 -22.47 -20.72
N SER A 134 0.34 -21.78 -21.51
CA SER A 134 0.47 -20.35 -21.80
C SER A 134 -0.78 -19.60 -21.39
N ILE A 135 -0.59 -18.39 -20.88
CA ILE A 135 -1.72 -17.50 -20.63
C ILE A 135 -2.37 -17.08 -21.94
N CYS A 136 -3.69 -17.03 -21.99
CA CYS A 136 -4.47 -16.58 -23.14
C CYS A 136 -5.38 -15.40 -22.80
N GLY A 137 -5.61 -15.13 -21.52
CA GLY A 137 -6.47 -14.04 -21.07
C GLY A 137 -6.97 -14.22 -19.65
N VAL A 138 -7.99 -13.44 -19.32
CA VAL A 138 -8.65 -13.43 -18.01
C VAL A 138 -10.17 -13.47 -18.16
N GLU A 139 -10.86 -14.01 -17.15
CA GLU A 139 -12.30 -13.96 -17.04
C GLU A 139 -12.70 -13.02 -15.91
N LEU A 140 -13.69 -12.15 -16.18
CA LEU A 140 -14.23 -11.23 -15.19
C LEU A 140 -15.49 -11.83 -14.53
N GLN A 141 -15.85 -11.32 -13.38
CA GLN A 141 -17.01 -11.77 -12.61
C GLN A 141 -18.35 -11.64 -13.38
N ASP A 142 -18.44 -10.68 -14.29
CA ASP A 142 -19.58 -10.47 -15.16
C ASP A 142 -19.54 -11.31 -16.45
N MET A 143 -18.68 -12.33 -16.50
CA MET A 143 -18.46 -13.29 -17.59
C MET A 143 -17.80 -12.71 -18.85
N ARG A 144 -17.39 -11.45 -18.88
CA ARG A 144 -16.53 -10.93 -19.95
C ARG A 144 -15.19 -11.66 -19.94
N ARG A 145 -14.67 -11.93 -21.13
CA ARG A 145 -13.34 -12.55 -21.33
C ARG A 145 -12.45 -11.61 -22.10
N ILE A 146 -11.35 -11.24 -21.48
CA ILE A 146 -10.33 -10.37 -22.09
C ILE A 146 -9.14 -11.25 -22.47
N GLY A 147 -8.90 -11.37 -23.79
CA GLY A 147 -7.74 -12.09 -24.32
C GLY A 147 -6.47 -11.29 -24.14
N ALA A 148 -5.35 -11.98 -23.88
CA ALA A 148 -4.04 -11.35 -23.72
C ALA A 148 -2.91 -12.29 -24.11
N ARG A 149 -1.82 -11.72 -24.68
CA ARG A 149 -0.54 -12.44 -24.87
C ARG A 149 0.25 -12.56 -23.60
N ALA A 150 0.13 -11.55 -22.71
CA ALA A 150 0.74 -11.55 -21.39
C ALA A 150 -0.21 -10.98 -20.34
N VAL A 151 -0.14 -11.49 -19.11
CA VAL A 151 -0.92 -11.02 -17.96
C VAL A 151 0.03 -10.72 -16.81
N VAL A 152 -0.16 -9.55 -16.18
CA VAL A 152 0.57 -9.15 -14.96
C VAL A 152 -0.40 -9.10 -13.79
N ILE A 153 -0.13 -9.87 -12.74
CA ILE A 153 -0.94 -9.88 -11.52
C ILE A 153 -0.31 -8.92 -10.49
N ALA A 154 -1.06 -7.90 -10.08
CA ALA A 154 -0.64 -6.87 -9.13
C ALA A 154 -1.70 -6.62 -8.05
N THR A 155 -2.21 -7.69 -7.43
CA THR A 155 -3.36 -7.69 -6.52
C THR A 155 -3.08 -7.13 -5.12
N GLY A 156 -1.84 -6.87 -4.76
CA GLY A 156 -1.49 -6.30 -3.45
C GLY A 156 -2.03 -7.14 -2.28
N THR A 157 -2.79 -6.51 -1.38
CA THR A 157 -3.42 -7.16 -0.22
C THR A 157 -4.79 -7.79 -0.53
N PHE A 158 -5.26 -7.72 -1.79
CA PHE A 158 -6.61 -8.17 -2.13
C PHE A 158 -6.72 -9.68 -2.34
N LEU A 159 -5.62 -10.36 -2.71
CA LEU A 159 -5.63 -11.80 -2.98
C LEU A 159 -5.96 -12.58 -1.70
N ASN A 160 -7.18 -13.15 -1.64
CA ASN A 160 -7.72 -13.82 -0.46
C ASN A 160 -7.58 -12.98 0.82
N GLY A 161 -7.85 -11.67 0.71
CA GLY A 161 -7.68 -10.71 1.79
C GLY A 161 -8.63 -10.96 2.96
N LEU A 162 -8.11 -10.89 4.20
CA LEU A 162 -8.85 -11.08 5.44
C LEU A 162 -8.44 -10.03 6.46
N ILE A 163 -9.37 -9.15 6.81
CA ILE A 163 -9.16 -8.11 7.82
C ILE A 163 -9.42 -8.66 9.23
N HIS A 164 -8.58 -8.24 10.18
CA HIS A 164 -8.68 -8.54 11.61
C HIS A 164 -8.72 -7.26 12.43
N THR A 165 -9.69 -7.16 13.35
CA THR A 165 -9.76 -6.12 14.37
C THR A 165 -10.23 -6.76 15.67
N GLY A 166 -9.36 -6.93 16.64
CA GLY A 166 -9.60 -7.78 17.81
C GLY A 166 -10.04 -9.19 17.38
N GLN A 167 -11.11 -9.69 17.93
CA GLN A 167 -11.66 -11.00 17.60
C GLN A 167 -12.52 -11.03 16.32
N ARG A 168 -12.80 -9.87 15.72
CA ARG A 168 -13.58 -9.77 14.48
C ARG A 168 -12.69 -9.96 13.27
N ARG A 169 -13.19 -10.75 12.32
CA ARG A 169 -12.54 -10.96 11.02
C ARG A 169 -13.58 -10.99 9.91
N TYR A 170 -13.22 -10.45 8.76
CA TYR A 170 -14.08 -10.45 7.57
C TYR A 170 -13.23 -10.36 6.29
N THR A 171 -13.72 -10.96 5.22
CA THR A 171 -13.06 -10.94 3.91
C THR A 171 -13.10 -9.54 3.33
N SER A 172 -11.93 -9.01 2.98
CA SER A 172 -11.79 -7.69 2.36
C SER A 172 -10.36 -7.54 1.85
N GLY A 173 -10.17 -6.83 0.75
CA GLY A 173 -8.82 -6.48 0.24
C GLY A 173 -8.25 -5.24 0.92
N ARG A 174 -9.11 -4.33 1.29
CA ARG A 174 -8.90 -3.12 2.10
C ARG A 174 -10.24 -2.76 2.74
N ALA A 175 -10.24 -2.03 3.87
CA ALA A 175 -11.48 -1.69 4.55
C ALA A 175 -12.51 -1.05 3.61
N GLY A 176 -13.68 -1.68 3.47
CA GLY A 176 -14.77 -1.27 2.58
C GLY A 176 -14.66 -1.77 1.14
N GLU A 177 -13.67 -2.60 0.79
CA GLU A 177 -13.46 -3.09 -0.56
C GLU A 177 -13.40 -4.63 -0.59
N PRO A 178 -14.00 -5.29 -1.60
CA PRO A 178 -14.05 -6.75 -1.67
C PRO A 178 -12.64 -7.34 -1.87
N ALA A 179 -12.44 -8.57 -1.38
CA ALA A 179 -11.24 -9.34 -1.65
C ALA A 179 -11.36 -10.11 -2.97
N SER A 180 -10.22 -10.41 -3.61
CA SER A 180 -10.13 -11.29 -4.79
C SER A 180 -10.01 -12.75 -4.34
N ILE A 181 -11.13 -13.38 -4.08
CA ILE A 181 -11.18 -14.77 -3.59
C ILE A 181 -11.07 -15.76 -4.73
N GLU A 182 -11.88 -15.61 -5.78
CA GLU A 182 -11.96 -16.54 -6.90
C GLU A 182 -10.63 -16.60 -7.67
N LEU A 183 -9.97 -15.46 -7.85
CA LEU A 183 -8.63 -15.41 -8.46
C LEU A 183 -7.59 -16.14 -7.61
N ALA A 184 -7.67 -16.04 -6.28
CA ALA A 184 -6.79 -16.78 -5.38
C ALA A 184 -7.02 -18.30 -5.49
N GLU A 185 -8.26 -18.73 -5.63
CA GLU A 185 -8.61 -20.12 -5.87
C GLU A 185 -8.13 -20.61 -7.23
N SER A 186 -8.24 -19.75 -8.27
CA SER A 186 -7.70 -20.03 -9.60
C SER A 186 -6.21 -20.33 -9.55
N LEU A 187 -5.41 -19.49 -8.90
CA LEU A 187 -3.98 -19.70 -8.71
C LEU A 187 -3.66 -21.01 -7.94
N LYS A 188 -4.46 -21.33 -6.92
CA LYS A 188 -4.32 -22.62 -6.19
C LYS A 188 -4.63 -23.81 -7.08
N ARG A 189 -5.69 -23.74 -7.92
CA ARG A 189 -6.00 -24.81 -8.92
C ARG A 189 -4.86 -25.01 -9.92
N MET A 190 -4.13 -23.95 -10.24
CA MET A 190 -2.93 -24.00 -11.11
C MET A 190 -1.66 -24.43 -10.37
N ASN A 191 -1.80 -24.90 -9.10
CA ASN A 191 -0.73 -25.40 -8.25
C ASN A 191 0.37 -24.39 -7.93
N PHE A 192 0.07 -23.08 -7.90
CA PHE A 192 1.02 -22.10 -7.37
C PHE A 192 1.24 -22.31 -5.86
N PRO A 193 2.50 -22.28 -5.38
CA PRO A 193 2.78 -22.31 -3.96
C PRO A 193 2.40 -20.98 -3.34
N VAL A 194 1.28 -20.98 -2.62
CA VAL A 194 0.71 -19.81 -1.99
C VAL A 194 1.04 -19.81 -0.50
N GLY A 195 1.64 -18.72 -0.03
CA GLY A 195 1.84 -18.44 1.39
C GLY A 195 0.92 -17.33 1.88
N ARG A 196 0.98 -17.04 3.20
CA ARG A 196 0.22 -15.93 3.83
C ARG A 196 1.17 -14.89 4.39
N LEU A 197 0.92 -13.63 4.07
CA LEU A 197 1.56 -12.48 4.71
C LEU A 197 0.52 -11.65 5.47
N LYS A 198 1.01 -10.85 6.42
CA LYS A 198 0.21 -9.93 7.24
C LYS A 198 0.82 -8.54 7.17
N THR A 199 0.00 -7.53 6.95
CA THR A 199 0.35 -6.14 7.19
C THR A 199 -0.70 -5.48 8.08
N GLY A 200 -0.51 -4.20 8.43
CA GLY A 200 -1.45 -3.48 9.28
C GLY A 200 -1.45 -1.98 8.98
N THR A 201 -2.46 -1.32 9.49
CA THR A 201 -2.63 0.12 9.38
C THR A 201 -3.00 0.71 10.74
N PRO A 202 -2.57 1.94 11.07
CA PRO A 202 -2.98 2.62 12.29
C PRO A 202 -4.36 3.24 12.17
N PRO A 203 -4.96 3.69 13.27
CA PRO A 203 -6.17 4.51 13.22
C PRO A 203 -5.91 5.85 12.51
N ARG A 204 -6.98 6.41 11.95
CA ARG A 204 -7.03 7.78 11.45
C ARG A 204 -7.83 8.60 12.44
N LEU A 205 -7.31 9.77 12.75
CA LEU A 205 -7.85 10.69 13.75
C LEU A 205 -8.50 11.90 13.09
N ASP A 206 -9.48 12.50 13.76
CA ASP A 206 -10.03 13.79 13.40
C ASP A 206 -9.08 14.90 13.92
N GLY A 207 -8.37 15.57 13.05
CA GLY A 207 -7.40 16.61 13.37
C GLY A 207 -7.99 17.81 14.11
N ARG A 208 -9.31 17.99 14.10
CA ARG A 208 -10.02 19.03 14.87
C ARG A 208 -10.09 18.74 16.36
N THR A 209 -9.80 17.50 16.75
CA THR A 209 -9.88 17.00 18.13
C THR A 209 -8.50 16.71 18.72
N ILE A 210 -7.44 17.16 18.04
CA ILE A 210 -6.04 16.99 18.46
C ILE A 210 -5.56 18.29 19.09
N ASP A 211 -4.92 18.21 20.25
CA ASP A 211 -4.15 19.32 20.82
C ASP A 211 -2.76 19.35 20.14
N TRP A 212 -2.67 20.14 19.07
CA TRP A 212 -1.46 20.24 18.26
C TRP A 212 -0.27 20.84 18.99
N ASP A 213 -0.49 21.67 20.01
CA ASP A 213 0.56 22.34 20.79
C ASP A 213 1.34 21.34 21.67
N ALA A 214 0.78 20.17 21.92
CA ALA A 214 1.43 19.09 22.64
C ALA A 214 2.50 18.33 21.82
N PHE A 215 2.61 18.60 20.51
CA PHE A 215 3.47 17.85 19.60
C PHE A 215 4.62 18.69 19.04
N GLU A 216 5.76 18.05 18.81
CA GLU A 216 6.92 18.68 18.17
C GLU A 216 6.64 18.84 16.65
N PRO A 217 6.66 20.09 16.12
CA PRO A 217 6.43 20.30 14.69
C PRO A 217 7.60 19.77 13.86
N GLN A 218 7.27 19.09 12.77
CA GLN A 218 8.21 18.61 11.79
C GLN A 218 7.88 19.25 10.41
N PRO A 219 8.47 20.41 10.08
CA PRO A 219 8.24 21.10 8.82
C PRO A 219 8.85 20.32 7.65
N ALA A 220 8.42 20.66 6.44
CA ALA A 220 9.06 20.26 5.21
C ALA A 220 10.48 20.84 5.11
N ASP A 221 11.27 20.32 4.18
CA ASP A 221 12.56 20.92 3.82
C ASP A 221 12.33 22.29 3.15
N GLU A 222 13.17 23.27 3.47
CA GLU A 222 13.11 24.62 2.87
C GLU A 222 13.28 24.57 1.33
N ASN A 223 14.15 23.69 0.86
CA ASN A 223 14.39 23.44 -0.55
C ASN A 223 14.05 21.97 -0.85
N PRO A 224 12.80 21.66 -1.15
CA PRO A 224 12.36 20.30 -1.40
C PRO A 224 13.00 19.75 -2.68
N VAL A 225 13.50 18.52 -2.60
CA VAL A 225 14.12 17.82 -3.73
C VAL A 225 13.06 16.92 -4.37
N PRO A 226 12.71 17.13 -5.66
CA PRO A 226 11.77 16.27 -6.37
C PRO A 226 12.23 14.82 -6.44
N PHE A 227 11.27 13.89 -6.56
CA PHE A 227 11.56 12.49 -6.87
C PHE A 227 11.97 12.31 -8.32
N SER A 228 11.20 12.91 -9.22
CA SER A 228 11.41 12.75 -10.66
C SER A 228 12.53 13.64 -11.16
N PHE A 229 13.36 13.08 -12.03
CA PHE A 229 14.36 13.84 -12.77
C PHE A 229 13.76 14.80 -13.81
N ALA A 230 12.48 14.62 -14.14
CA ALA A 230 11.73 15.50 -15.04
C ALA A 230 11.03 16.66 -14.33
N THR A 231 11.03 16.70 -13.00
CA THR A 231 10.42 17.77 -12.20
C THR A 231 11.50 18.79 -11.83
N GLU A 232 11.34 20.03 -12.27
CA GLU A 232 12.32 21.10 -12.00
C GLU A 232 12.20 21.63 -10.57
N SER A 233 10.98 21.86 -10.07
CA SER A 233 10.71 22.42 -8.75
C SER A 233 9.42 21.88 -8.15
N ILE A 234 9.31 21.97 -6.81
CA ILE A 234 8.09 21.67 -6.07
C ILE A 234 7.43 23.00 -5.71
N GLU A 235 6.25 23.22 -6.28
CA GLU A 235 5.55 24.50 -6.14
C GLU A 235 4.35 24.43 -5.17
N GLN A 236 3.90 23.22 -4.79
CA GLN A 236 2.73 23.06 -3.92
C GLN A 236 3.03 23.59 -2.52
N PRO A 237 2.02 24.18 -1.86
CA PRO A 237 2.13 24.56 -0.46
C PRO A 237 2.54 23.35 0.41
N GLN A 238 3.51 23.56 1.28
CA GLN A 238 3.98 22.52 2.17
C GLN A 238 3.28 22.61 3.52
N ILE A 239 3.00 21.46 4.13
CA ILE A 239 2.41 21.37 5.46
C ILE A 239 3.45 20.92 6.49
N THR A 240 3.11 21.06 7.76
CA THR A 240 3.88 20.52 8.88
C THR A 240 3.24 19.19 9.33
N CYS A 241 4.04 18.14 9.46
CA CYS A 241 3.70 16.95 10.24
C CYS A 241 4.17 17.16 11.69
N PHE A 242 3.77 16.28 12.59
CA PHE A 242 4.10 16.43 14.00
C PHE A 242 4.65 15.12 14.57
N ILE A 243 5.53 15.25 15.56
CA ILE A 243 6.13 14.11 16.25
C ILE A 243 5.56 14.01 17.66
N GLY A 244 5.13 12.80 18.00
CA GLY A 244 4.69 12.43 19.33
C GLY A 244 5.35 11.14 19.81
N TYR A 245 4.98 10.69 20.99
CA TYR A 245 5.54 9.47 21.57
C TYR A 245 4.49 8.69 22.35
N THR A 246 4.64 7.38 22.38
CA THR A 246 3.97 6.56 23.38
C THR A 246 4.63 6.75 24.75
N ASN A 247 3.97 6.26 25.79
CA ASN A 247 4.46 6.30 27.18
C ASN A 247 4.30 4.92 27.86
N ASN A 248 4.81 4.79 29.07
CA ASN A 248 4.75 3.53 29.82
C ASN A 248 3.34 3.06 30.10
N LEU A 249 2.39 3.98 30.32
CA LEU A 249 0.99 3.60 30.59
C LEU A 249 0.34 2.92 29.36
N ILE A 250 0.62 3.42 28.17
CA ILE A 250 0.22 2.79 26.91
C ILE A 250 0.81 1.38 26.80
N HIS A 251 2.13 1.27 27.10
CA HIS A 251 2.82 -0.03 27.01
C HIS A 251 2.27 -1.04 28.00
N GLU A 252 1.99 -0.64 29.23
CA GLU A 252 1.36 -1.50 30.22
C GLU A 252 -0.06 -1.91 29.82
N THR A 253 -0.85 -0.98 29.32
CA THR A 253 -2.21 -1.25 28.85
C THR A 253 -2.18 -2.28 27.70
N ILE A 254 -1.28 -2.14 26.73
CA ILE A 254 -1.10 -3.10 25.65
C ILE A 254 -0.67 -4.47 26.20
N ARG A 255 0.32 -4.53 27.13
CA ARG A 255 0.80 -5.80 27.71
C ARG A 255 -0.30 -6.55 28.46
N ARG A 256 -1.13 -5.85 29.23
CA ARG A 256 -2.26 -6.44 29.97
C ARG A 256 -3.30 -7.05 29.04
N ASN A 257 -3.51 -6.45 27.87
CA ASN A 257 -4.53 -6.82 26.89
C ASN A 257 -3.96 -7.51 25.64
N ILE A 258 -2.71 -7.97 25.68
CA ILE A 258 -2.03 -8.54 24.52
C ILE A 258 -2.75 -9.76 23.92
N HIS A 259 -3.47 -10.50 24.77
CA HIS A 259 -4.28 -11.67 24.38
C HIS A 259 -5.46 -11.31 23.47
N GLU A 260 -5.89 -10.04 23.43
CA GLU A 260 -6.92 -9.54 22.51
C GLU A 260 -6.37 -9.21 21.11
N SER A 261 -5.05 -9.17 20.96
CA SER A 261 -4.44 -8.98 19.65
C SER A 261 -4.55 -10.24 18.79
N PRO A 262 -5.10 -10.15 17.58
CA PRO A 262 -5.19 -11.29 16.65
C PRO A 262 -3.83 -11.93 16.35
N LEU A 263 -2.75 -11.15 16.40
CA LEU A 263 -1.40 -11.63 16.20
C LEU A 263 -0.93 -12.54 17.35
N TYR A 264 -1.23 -12.16 18.61
CA TYR A 264 -0.78 -12.86 19.80
C TYR A 264 -1.75 -13.94 20.27
N SER A 265 -3.01 -13.86 19.89
CA SER A 265 -4.00 -14.93 20.10
C SER A 265 -3.86 -16.11 19.13
N GLY A 266 -3.00 -16.00 18.10
CA GLY A 266 -2.83 -17.02 17.06
C GLY A 266 -3.93 -17.02 15.99
N ALA A 267 -4.81 -16.01 15.97
CA ALA A 267 -5.82 -15.86 14.92
C ALA A 267 -5.21 -15.49 13.57
N ILE A 268 -4.16 -14.67 13.58
CA ILE A 268 -3.34 -14.35 12.40
C ILE A 268 -2.26 -15.45 12.26
N LYS A 269 -2.22 -16.06 11.08
CA LYS A 269 -1.23 -17.09 10.72
C LYS A 269 -0.13 -16.55 9.82
N GLY A 270 -0.38 -15.45 9.14
CA GLY A 270 0.56 -14.80 8.23
C GLY A 270 1.75 -14.20 8.99
N ILE A 271 2.94 -14.30 8.39
CA ILE A 271 4.15 -13.67 8.91
C ILE A 271 4.09 -12.18 8.55
N GLY A 272 4.38 -11.30 9.51
CA GLY A 272 4.51 -9.86 9.26
C GLY A 272 5.74 -9.57 8.41
N PRO A 273 5.66 -8.70 7.39
CA PRO A 273 6.85 -8.20 6.71
C PRO A 273 7.75 -7.45 7.70
N ARG A 274 9.06 -7.55 7.51
CA ARG A 274 10.09 -7.10 8.47
C ARG A 274 9.96 -5.63 8.91
N TYR A 275 9.37 -4.77 8.08
CA TYR A 275 9.35 -3.31 8.27
C TYR A 275 7.98 -2.73 8.65
N CYS A 276 7.00 -3.56 9.01
CA CYS A 276 5.67 -3.10 9.44
C CYS A 276 5.28 -3.70 10.79
N PRO A 277 6.02 -3.41 11.89
CA PRO A 277 5.64 -3.87 13.21
C PRO A 277 4.41 -3.09 13.69
N SER A 278 3.45 -3.79 14.27
CA SER A 278 2.36 -3.14 15.01
C SER A 278 2.89 -2.51 16.30
N ILE A 279 2.07 -1.67 16.95
CA ILE A 279 2.46 -1.11 18.25
C ILE A 279 2.60 -2.22 19.29
N GLU A 280 1.77 -3.27 19.22
CA GLU A 280 1.87 -4.46 20.05
C GLU A 280 3.22 -5.15 19.87
N ASP A 281 3.67 -5.32 18.62
CA ASP A 281 4.97 -5.90 18.30
C ASP A 281 6.13 -5.06 18.88
N LYS A 282 6.04 -3.74 18.79
CA LYS A 282 7.07 -2.85 19.34
C LYS A 282 7.17 -2.99 20.86
N VAL A 283 6.02 -2.99 21.55
CA VAL A 283 5.94 -3.09 23.01
C VAL A 283 6.44 -4.44 23.53
N VAL A 284 6.17 -5.52 22.80
CA VAL A 284 6.60 -6.88 23.19
C VAL A 284 8.07 -7.13 22.85
N LYS A 285 8.52 -6.74 21.64
CA LYS A 285 9.87 -7.01 21.16
C LYS A 285 10.94 -6.07 21.75
N PHE A 286 10.52 -4.88 22.22
CA PHE A 286 11.41 -3.88 22.81
C PHE A 286 10.90 -3.45 24.19
N PRO A 287 10.87 -4.37 25.17
CA PRO A 287 10.26 -4.11 26.50
C PRO A 287 10.95 -3.01 27.30
N ASP A 288 12.26 -2.79 27.05
CA ASP A 288 13.08 -1.79 27.74
C ASP A 288 12.94 -0.38 27.16
N LYS A 289 12.20 -0.22 26.06
CA LYS A 289 11.94 1.10 25.48
C LYS A 289 10.82 1.80 26.25
N GLU A 290 11.13 2.94 26.84
CA GLU A 290 10.17 3.76 27.58
C GLU A 290 9.14 4.43 26.66
N ARG A 291 9.51 4.67 25.38
CA ARG A 291 8.64 5.31 24.40
C ARG A 291 8.97 4.86 22.98
N HIS A 292 7.96 4.87 22.12
CA HIS A 292 8.07 4.71 20.68
C HIS A 292 7.61 5.97 19.97
N GLN A 293 8.34 6.38 18.95
CA GLN A 293 8.03 7.57 18.17
C GLN A 293 6.79 7.34 17.32
N LEU A 294 5.95 8.37 17.27
CA LEU A 294 4.76 8.50 16.47
C LEU A 294 4.88 9.72 15.55
N PHE A 295 4.19 9.68 14.41
CA PHE A 295 4.04 10.84 13.54
C PHE A 295 2.57 11.07 13.29
N LEU A 296 2.14 12.31 13.43
CA LEU A 296 0.81 12.77 13.04
C LEU A 296 0.94 13.37 11.65
N GLU A 297 0.40 12.65 10.68
CA GLU A 297 0.56 12.95 9.25
C GLU A 297 -0.80 13.33 8.65
N PRO A 298 -1.10 14.62 8.39
CA PRO A 298 -2.30 15.00 7.67
C PRO A 298 -2.39 14.29 6.32
N GLU A 299 -3.59 13.81 5.94
CA GLU A 299 -3.79 13.04 4.72
C GLU A 299 -4.09 13.90 3.48
N GLY A 300 -4.08 15.23 3.62
CA GLY A 300 -4.29 16.18 2.53
C GLY A 300 -4.53 17.59 3.02
N HIS A 301 -4.59 18.54 2.07
CA HIS A 301 -4.85 19.96 2.36
C HIS A 301 -6.29 20.21 2.78
N ASN A 302 -7.23 19.50 2.20
CA ASN A 302 -8.67 19.75 2.34
C ASN A 302 -9.38 18.66 3.17
N THR A 303 -8.66 18.03 4.09
CA THR A 303 -9.22 17.03 4.99
C THR A 303 -8.71 17.26 6.42
N HIS A 304 -9.53 16.87 7.39
CA HIS A 304 -9.12 16.79 8.79
C HIS A 304 -8.63 15.40 9.18
N GLU A 305 -8.52 14.47 8.24
CA GLU A 305 -8.07 13.12 8.51
C GLU A 305 -6.55 13.12 8.74
N VAL A 306 -6.12 12.55 9.87
CA VAL A 306 -4.73 12.46 10.29
C VAL A 306 -4.33 11.00 10.45
N TYR A 307 -3.28 10.59 9.77
CA TYR A 307 -2.68 9.26 9.88
C TYR A 307 -1.74 9.21 11.09
N LEU A 308 -2.00 8.30 12.04
CA LEU A 308 -1.16 8.14 13.22
C LEU A 308 -0.04 7.13 12.94
N ASN A 309 0.98 7.56 12.21
CA ASN A 309 2.10 6.70 11.80
C ASN A 309 2.90 6.20 13.01
N GLY A 310 3.27 4.92 12.97
CA GLY A 310 3.96 4.26 14.07
C GLY A 310 3.03 3.58 15.09
N PHE A 311 1.70 3.78 14.97
CA PHE A 311 0.68 3.21 15.85
C PHE A 311 -0.20 2.14 15.16
N SER A 312 0.36 1.44 14.17
CA SER A 312 -0.37 0.34 13.52
C SER A 312 -0.82 -0.68 14.55
N THR A 313 -2.09 -1.06 14.52
CA THR A 313 -2.68 -1.96 15.51
C THR A 313 -3.84 -2.76 14.95
N SER A 314 -4.08 -3.94 15.52
CA SER A 314 -5.25 -4.76 15.26
C SER A 314 -6.06 -5.07 16.53
N LEU A 315 -5.80 -4.38 17.60
CA LEU A 315 -6.57 -4.49 18.85
C LEU A 315 -8.05 -4.13 18.63
N PRO A 316 -8.97 -4.58 19.51
CA PRO A 316 -10.37 -4.16 19.47
C PRO A 316 -10.52 -2.64 19.48
N PHE A 317 -11.56 -2.12 18.82
CA PHE A 317 -11.79 -0.67 18.67
C PHE A 317 -11.78 0.08 20.01
N GLY A 318 -12.47 -0.42 21.04
CA GLY A 318 -12.48 0.22 22.36
C GLY A 318 -11.07 0.37 22.93
N LEU A 319 -10.25 -0.69 22.85
CA LEU A 319 -8.86 -0.65 23.31
C LEU A 319 -8.00 0.28 22.45
N GLN A 320 -8.24 0.36 21.13
CA GLN A 320 -7.57 1.36 20.29
C GLN A 320 -7.87 2.78 20.77
N GLN A 321 -9.12 3.06 21.13
CA GLN A 321 -9.53 4.36 21.66
C GLN A 321 -8.85 4.65 23.00
N ASP A 322 -8.88 3.70 23.91
CA ASP A 322 -8.25 3.83 25.23
C ASP A 322 -6.76 4.16 25.10
N ILE A 323 -5.99 3.41 24.30
CA ILE A 323 -4.55 3.63 24.14
C ILE A 323 -4.23 4.89 23.33
N VAL A 324 -5.08 5.34 22.42
CA VAL A 324 -4.93 6.62 21.72
C VAL A 324 -5.09 7.77 22.72
N HIS A 325 -6.10 7.73 23.57
CA HIS A 325 -6.36 8.76 24.59
C HIS A 325 -5.26 8.85 25.68
N LEU A 326 -4.40 7.84 25.78
CA LEU A 326 -3.24 7.89 26.68
C LEU A 326 -2.02 8.58 26.05
N VAL A 327 -2.05 8.95 24.78
CA VAL A 327 -1.02 9.77 24.13
C VAL A 327 -1.26 11.23 24.50
N THR A 328 -0.25 11.91 25.04
CA THR A 328 -0.34 13.35 25.36
C THR A 328 -0.71 14.15 24.10
N GLY A 329 -1.76 14.96 24.20
CA GLY A 329 -2.34 15.73 23.11
C GLY A 329 -3.42 14.98 22.27
N LEU A 330 -3.70 13.70 22.61
CA LEU A 330 -4.76 12.92 21.97
C LEU A 330 -5.87 12.49 22.95
N GLU A 331 -5.94 13.09 24.14
CA GLU A 331 -6.89 12.72 25.18
C GLU A 331 -8.35 12.78 24.71
N ASP A 332 -8.67 13.75 23.84
CA ASP A 332 -9.99 13.97 23.25
C ASP A 332 -10.09 13.56 21.78
N ALA A 333 -9.03 12.91 21.24
CA ALA A 333 -8.94 12.60 19.83
C ALA A 333 -9.99 11.58 19.39
N ARG A 334 -10.71 11.88 18.32
CA ARG A 334 -11.72 10.99 17.75
C ARG A 334 -11.12 10.14 16.63
N ILE A 335 -11.34 8.84 16.71
CA ILE A 335 -10.95 7.90 15.65
C ILE A 335 -12.00 7.95 14.53
N LEU A 336 -11.61 8.42 13.36
CA LEU A 336 -12.44 8.39 12.14
C LEU A 336 -12.45 7.00 11.50
N ARG A 337 -11.30 6.32 11.50
CA ARG A 337 -11.16 4.95 10.98
C ARG A 337 -10.30 4.14 11.95
N PRO A 338 -10.74 2.97 12.40
CA PRO A 338 -9.92 2.11 13.25
C PRO A 338 -8.71 1.56 12.50
N GLY A 339 -7.65 1.26 13.24
CA GLY A 339 -6.57 0.41 12.77
C GLY A 339 -7.04 -1.04 12.59
N TYR A 340 -6.38 -1.75 11.70
CA TYR A 340 -6.63 -3.18 11.47
C TYR A 340 -5.38 -3.88 10.94
N ALA A 341 -5.34 -5.19 11.09
CA ALA A 341 -4.42 -6.03 10.34
C ALA A 341 -5.13 -6.67 9.16
N ILE A 342 -4.39 -6.91 8.08
CA ILE A 342 -4.88 -7.66 6.93
C ILE A 342 -3.92 -8.79 6.61
N GLU A 343 -4.46 -10.00 6.48
CA GLU A 343 -3.78 -11.14 5.90
C GLU A 343 -4.16 -11.28 4.43
N TYR A 344 -3.22 -11.69 3.61
CA TYR A 344 -3.44 -11.91 2.17
C TYR A 344 -2.52 -13.00 1.65
N ASP A 345 -2.91 -13.61 0.54
CA ASP A 345 -2.10 -14.62 -0.13
C ASP A 345 -0.99 -13.95 -0.95
N PHE A 346 0.19 -14.59 -0.98
CA PHE A 346 1.29 -14.23 -1.85
C PHE A 346 1.84 -15.47 -2.54
N ILE A 347 2.51 -15.29 -3.66
CA ILE A 347 3.20 -16.35 -4.39
C ILE A 347 4.69 -16.28 -4.03
N ASP A 348 5.30 -17.44 -3.74
CA ASP A 348 6.72 -17.53 -3.46
C ASP A 348 7.52 -16.97 -4.65
N PRO A 349 8.38 -15.96 -4.46
CA PRO A 349 9.13 -15.35 -5.56
C PRO A 349 10.13 -16.31 -6.25
N ARG A 350 10.42 -17.47 -5.67
CA ARG A 350 11.18 -18.53 -6.31
C ARG A 350 10.45 -19.18 -7.50
N GLU A 351 9.15 -18.93 -7.62
CA GLU A 351 8.36 -19.31 -8.79
C GLU A 351 8.54 -18.36 -9.99
N LEU A 352 9.37 -17.34 -9.85
CA LEU A 352 9.64 -16.38 -10.92
C LEU A 352 10.99 -16.63 -11.57
N THR A 353 11.03 -16.42 -12.87
CA THR A 353 12.28 -16.30 -13.63
C THR A 353 12.97 -14.96 -13.31
N PRO A 354 14.23 -14.74 -13.72
CA PRO A 354 14.88 -13.43 -13.59
C PRO A 354 14.14 -12.29 -14.30
N TYR A 355 13.21 -12.59 -15.20
CA TYR A 355 12.38 -11.62 -15.91
C TYR A 355 11.01 -11.40 -15.26
N LEU A 356 10.80 -11.94 -14.06
CA LEU A 356 9.54 -11.88 -13.28
C LEU A 356 8.36 -12.62 -13.92
N GLU A 357 8.59 -13.41 -14.96
CA GLU A 357 7.62 -14.36 -15.51
C GLU A 357 7.52 -15.58 -14.58
N THR A 358 6.32 -16.13 -14.43
CA THR A 358 6.16 -17.34 -13.62
C THR A 358 6.78 -18.56 -14.35
N THR A 359 7.39 -19.48 -13.59
CA THR A 359 7.99 -20.70 -14.15
C THR A 359 6.94 -21.71 -14.64
N ARG A 360 5.68 -21.54 -14.24
CA ARG A 360 4.59 -22.50 -14.48
C ARG A 360 3.76 -22.17 -15.71
N ILE A 361 3.54 -20.90 -15.98
CA ILE A 361 2.64 -20.44 -17.04
C ILE A 361 3.37 -19.38 -17.85
N ARG A 362 3.63 -19.67 -19.10
CA ARG A 362 4.27 -18.73 -20.02
C ARG A 362 3.38 -17.52 -20.27
N GLY A 363 3.96 -16.32 -20.25
CA GLY A 363 3.27 -15.06 -20.42
C GLY A 363 2.56 -14.55 -19.15
N LEU A 364 2.65 -15.26 -18.01
CA LEU A 364 2.10 -14.83 -16.74
C LEU A 364 3.21 -14.24 -15.86
N PHE A 365 2.99 -13.01 -15.40
CA PHE A 365 3.93 -12.24 -14.58
C PHE A 365 3.28 -11.82 -13.26
N ASN A 366 4.08 -11.61 -12.23
CA ASN A 366 3.65 -11.06 -10.97
C ASN A 366 4.40 -9.77 -10.66
N ALA A 367 3.71 -8.74 -10.14
CA ALA A 367 4.31 -7.47 -9.76
C ALA A 367 3.85 -7.01 -8.37
N GLY A 368 4.78 -6.44 -7.61
CA GLY A 368 4.51 -5.86 -6.30
C GLY A 368 4.33 -6.89 -5.20
N GLN A 369 3.42 -6.61 -4.30
CA GLN A 369 3.27 -7.28 -3.00
C GLN A 369 2.86 -8.75 -3.09
N ILE A 370 2.26 -9.17 -4.20
CA ILE A 370 1.95 -10.58 -4.49
C ILE A 370 3.21 -11.47 -4.50
N ASN A 371 4.38 -10.91 -4.77
CA ASN A 371 5.66 -11.61 -4.76
C ASN A 371 6.28 -11.74 -3.34
N GLY A 372 5.53 -11.42 -2.30
CA GLY A 372 6.02 -11.48 -0.93
C GLY A 372 7.04 -10.38 -0.59
N THR A 373 7.19 -9.37 -1.44
CA THR A 373 8.04 -8.22 -1.17
C THR A 373 7.42 -7.33 -0.10
N THR A 374 8.26 -6.60 0.63
CA THR A 374 7.81 -5.66 1.66
C THR A 374 7.67 -4.27 1.07
N GLY A 375 6.56 -3.61 1.37
CA GLY A 375 6.28 -2.30 0.83
C GLY A 375 5.50 -2.39 -0.49
N TYR A 376 4.86 -1.29 -0.83
CA TYR A 376 3.96 -1.18 -1.96
C TYR A 376 4.52 -0.30 -3.08
N GLU A 377 5.74 0.30 -2.93
CA GLU A 377 6.52 1.02 -3.95
C GLU A 377 7.30 0.10 -4.89
#